data_79c04e74472b46096b03617d89e33c6c
#
_entry.id   79c04e74472b46096b03617d89e33c6c
#
_cell.length_a   1.000
_cell.length_b   1.000
_cell.length_c   1.000
_cell.angle_alpha   90.00
_cell.angle_beta   90.00
_cell.angle_gamma   90.00
#
_symmetry.space_group_name_H-M   'P 1'
#
loop_
_entity.id
_entity.type
_entity.pdbx_description
1 polymer ?
#
loop_
_entity_poly.entity_id
_entity_poly.type
_entity_poly.pdbx_seq_one_letter_code
_entity_poly.pdbx_strand_id
1 'polypeptide(L)'
;NIWDINFMAHAHVAKHLIPQMLEQGSGYLVNTASAAGLLTQIGAAPYSVTKAAAVSLAEWIKITYGEKGIGVSCLCPQAVKTAMTAQGPGVAGVDGMIEADECAKDVIDAIKKERFLVTPHEEVLEYIKRKTTDYDRWITGMQRLQGRFEEFYESFKDQ
;
A
#
# COMPACT_ATOMS: atom_id res chain seq x y z
N ASN A 1 17.05 -6.70 1.85
CA ASN A 1 16.20 -7.43 0.91
C ASN A 1 14.79 -6.83 0.93
N ILE A 2 14.21 -6.58 -0.26
CA ILE A 2 12.88 -5.92 -0.38
C ILE A 2 11.77 -6.74 0.30
N TRP A 3 11.84 -8.07 0.24
CA TRP A 3 10.88 -8.96 0.88
C TRP A 3 10.92 -8.85 2.41
N ASP A 4 12.11 -8.80 2.98
CA ASP A 4 12.29 -8.70 4.43
C ASP A 4 11.75 -7.37 4.97
N ILE A 5 12.01 -6.27 4.26
CA ILE A 5 11.59 -4.95 4.67
C ILE A 5 10.08 -4.73 4.45
N ASN A 6 9.58 -5.05 3.24
CA ASN A 6 8.21 -4.69 2.87
C ASN A 6 7.14 -5.65 3.38
N PHE A 7 7.50 -6.90 3.71
CA PHE A 7 6.55 -7.92 4.14
C PHE A 7 6.95 -8.57 5.47
N MET A 8 8.15 -9.19 5.56
CA MET A 8 8.52 -9.96 6.74
C MET A 8 8.59 -9.10 8.01
N ALA A 9 8.97 -7.82 7.91
CA ALA A 9 8.95 -6.90 9.04
C ALA A 9 7.53 -6.81 9.64
N HIS A 10 6.49 -6.66 8.82
CA HIS A 10 5.10 -6.64 9.27
C HIS A 10 4.68 -7.97 9.89
N ALA A 11 5.07 -9.10 9.27
CA ALA A 11 4.75 -10.42 9.76
C ALA A 11 5.41 -10.70 11.14
N HIS A 12 6.66 -10.30 11.33
CA HIS A 12 7.36 -10.43 12.60
C HIS A 12 6.73 -9.55 13.69
N VAL A 13 6.41 -8.30 13.37
CA VAL A 13 5.71 -7.41 14.31
C VAL A 13 4.38 -8.02 14.73
N ALA A 14 3.56 -8.47 13.79
CA ALA A 14 2.28 -9.12 14.09
C ALA A 14 2.45 -10.37 14.97
N LYS A 15 3.40 -11.24 14.63
CA LYS A 15 3.70 -12.46 15.39
C LYS A 15 4.03 -12.17 16.87
N HIS A 16 4.75 -11.09 17.14
CA HIS A 16 5.18 -10.77 18.50
C HIS A 16 4.19 -9.92 19.28
N LEU A 17 3.45 -9.02 18.64
CA LEU A 17 2.55 -8.09 19.31
C LEU A 17 1.12 -8.64 19.48
N ILE A 18 0.59 -9.39 18.51
CA ILE A 18 -0.79 -9.86 18.57
C ILE A 18 -1.08 -10.69 19.84
N PRO A 19 -0.22 -11.65 20.29
CA PRO A 19 -0.48 -12.36 21.54
C PRO A 19 -0.61 -11.43 22.74
N GLN A 20 0.25 -10.43 22.88
CA GLN A 20 0.21 -9.45 23.98
C GLN A 20 -1.06 -8.58 23.91
N MET A 21 -1.44 -8.13 22.71
CA MET A 21 -2.66 -7.35 22.50
C MET A 21 -3.92 -8.16 22.85
N LEU A 22 -3.93 -9.46 22.53
CA LEU A 22 -5.04 -10.36 22.89
C LEU A 22 -5.15 -10.57 24.41
N GLU A 23 -4.03 -10.69 25.11
CA GLU A 23 -4.00 -10.77 26.58
C GLU A 23 -4.49 -9.46 27.22
N GLN A 24 -4.18 -8.31 26.61
CA GLN A 24 -4.65 -6.99 27.06
C GLN A 24 -6.12 -6.74 26.71
N GLY A 25 -6.70 -7.54 25.81
CA GLY A 25 -8.06 -7.36 25.29
C GLY A 25 -8.20 -6.24 24.27
N SER A 26 -7.11 -5.56 23.88
CA SER A 26 -7.12 -4.48 22.90
C SER A 26 -5.74 -4.25 22.28
N GLY A 27 -5.73 -3.76 21.04
CA GLY A 27 -4.52 -3.35 20.34
C GLY A 27 -4.82 -2.73 18.99
N TYR A 28 -3.85 -2.03 18.41
CA TYR A 28 -4.00 -1.43 17.09
C TYR A 28 -2.71 -1.55 16.28
N LEU A 29 -2.83 -2.02 15.04
CA LEU A 29 -1.74 -2.14 14.09
C LEU A 29 -1.98 -1.24 12.87
N VAL A 30 -0.94 -0.53 12.43
CA VAL A 30 -0.94 0.21 11.17
C VAL A 30 0.09 -0.41 10.24
N ASN A 31 -0.37 -0.99 9.14
CA ASN A 31 0.49 -1.57 8.12
C ASN A 31 0.71 -0.56 6.99
N THR A 32 1.95 -0.15 6.74
CA THR A 32 2.29 0.70 5.60
C THR A 32 2.54 -0.15 4.36
N ALA A 33 1.49 -0.30 3.55
CA ALA A 33 1.57 -0.95 2.25
C ALA A 33 1.86 0.08 1.12
N SER A 34 1.05 0.12 0.09
CA SER A 34 1.10 1.08 -1.04
C SER A 34 -0.11 0.85 -1.94
N ALA A 35 -0.51 1.84 -2.71
CA ALA A 35 -1.41 1.66 -3.86
C ALA A 35 -0.88 0.60 -4.85
N ALA A 36 0.44 0.42 -4.94
CA ALA A 36 1.08 -0.64 -5.71
C ALA A 36 0.63 -2.05 -5.30
N GLY A 37 0.29 -2.26 -4.02
CA GLY A 37 -0.23 -3.53 -3.53
C GLY A 37 -1.67 -3.82 -3.95
N LEU A 38 -2.43 -2.78 -4.28
CA LEU A 38 -3.82 -2.86 -4.74
C LEU A 38 -3.94 -2.89 -6.27
N LEU A 39 -3.11 -2.09 -6.95
CA LEU A 39 -3.25 -1.77 -8.37
C LEU A 39 -2.18 -2.41 -9.26
N THR A 40 -1.08 -2.91 -8.69
CA THR A 40 0.12 -3.37 -9.38
C THR A 40 0.87 -2.22 -10.06
N GLN A 41 2.01 -1.83 -9.50
CA GLN A 41 2.85 -0.80 -10.09
C GLN A 41 3.67 -1.37 -11.25
N ILE A 42 3.57 -0.74 -12.42
CA ILE A 42 4.44 -1.04 -13.57
C ILE A 42 5.90 -0.73 -13.25
N GLY A 43 6.84 -1.40 -13.91
CA GLY A 43 8.29 -1.21 -13.74
C GLY A 43 8.89 -1.69 -12.42
N ALA A 44 8.08 -2.21 -11.47
CA ALA A 44 8.55 -2.58 -10.13
C ALA A 44 7.84 -3.84 -9.59
N ALA A 45 8.00 -4.98 -10.27
CA ALA A 45 7.35 -6.23 -9.91
C ALA A 45 7.63 -6.69 -8.46
N PRO A 46 8.89 -6.74 -7.96
CA PRO A 46 9.16 -7.14 -6.58
C PRO A 46 8.49 -6.23 -5.55
N TYR A 47 8.43 -4.92 -5.83
CA TYR A 47 7.75 -3.95 -4.97
C TYR A 47 6.25 -4.23 -4.92
N SER A 48 5.60 -4.36 -6.07
CA SER A 48 4.16 -4.64 -6.17
C SER A 48 3.78 -5.92 -5.44
N VAL A 49 4.53 -7.01 -5.66
CA VAL A 49 4.27 -8.31 -5.02
C VAL A 49 4.40 -8.20 -3.50
N THR A 50 5.47 -7.58 -2.99
CA THR A 50 5.67 -7.43 -1.54
C THR A 50 4.65 -6.52 -0.89
N LYS A 51 4.20 -5.46 -1.57
CA LYS A 51 3.14 -4.57 -1.06
C LYS A 51 1.75 -5.20 -1.13
N ALA A 52 1.48 -6.06 -2.13
CA ALA A 52 0.27 -6.88 -2.15
C ALA A 52 0.24 -7.90 -0.99
N ALA A 53 1.37 -8.53 -0.69
CA ALA A 53 1.51 -9.41 0.47
C ALA A 53 1.26 -8.66 1.79
N ALA A 54 1.75 -7.42 1.93
CA ALA A 54 1.50 -6.59 3.11
C ALA A 54 0.02 -6.21 3.27
N VAL A 55 -0.69 -5.90 2.17
CA VAL A 55 -2.16 -5.67 2.18
C VAL A 55 -2.87 -6.93 2.64
N SER A 56 -2.60 -8.07 2.02
CA SER A 56 -3.24 -9.35 2.35
C SER A 56 -3.00 -9.77 3.80
N LEU A 57 -1.79 -9.53 4.34
CA LEU A 57 -1.50 -9.78 5.76
C LEU A 57 -2.35 -8.88 6.67
N ALA A 58 -2.46 -7.59 6.35
CA ALA A 58 -3.28 -6.65 7.13
C ALA A 58 -4.76 -7.06 7.14
N GLU A 59 -5.30 -7.45 5.98
CA GLU A 59 -6.65 -7.99 5.84
C GLU A 59 -6.85 -9.24 6.70
N TRP A 60 -5.92 -10.20 6.59
CA TRP A 60 -5.97 -11.43 7.37
C TRP A 60 -5.97 -11.16 8.88
N ILE A 61 -5.13 -10.24 9.36
CA ILE A 61 -5.08 -9.86 10.78
C ILE A 61 -6.43 -9.26 11.20
N LYS A 62 -6.96 -8.31 10.42
CA LYS A 62 -8.25 -7.66 10.73
C LYS A 62 -9.40 -8.66 10.76
N ILE A 63 -9.46 -9.57 9.78
CA ILE A 63 -10.49 -10.62 9.72
C ILE A 63 -10.38 -11.58 10.90
N THR A 64 -9.15 -11.99 11.25
CA THR A 64 -8.93 -13.04 12.27
C THR A 64 -9.09 -12.53 13.70
N TYR A 65 -8.68 -11.30 13.97
CA TYR A 65 -8.55 -10.75 15.32
C TYR A 65 -9.40 -9.50 15.59
N GLY A 66 -10.11 -8.97 14.58
CA GLY A 66 -10.89 -7.74 14.73
C GLY A 66 -11.95 -7.84 15.83
N GLU A 67 -12.71 -8.92 15.88
CA GLU A 67 -13.73 -9.15 16.93
C GLU A 67 -13.12 -9.44 18.31
N LYS A 68 -11.81 -9.68 18.38
CA LYS A 68 -11.06 -9.90 19.62
C LYS A 68 -10.40 -8.61 20.14
N GLY A 69 -10.82 -7.44 19.64
CA GLY A 69 -10.35 -6.14 20.09
C GLY A 69 -9.08 -5.63 19.36
N ILE A 70 -8.67 -6.26 18.25
CA ILE A 70 -7.49 -5.81 17.48
C ILE A 70 -7.93 -4.94 16.31
N GLY A 71 -7.64 -3.63 16.42
CA GLY A 71 -7.80 -2.67 15.33
C GLY A 71 -6.67 -2.79 14.30
N VAL A 72 -6.99 -2.61 13.02
CA VAL A 72 -5.98 -2.59 11.94
C VAL A 72 -6.33 -1.54 10.92
N SER A 73 -5.35 -0.72 10.54
CA SER A 73 -5.40 0.13 9.35
C SER A 73 -4.29 -0.24 8.38
N CYS A 74 -4.60 -0.24 7.09
CA CYS A 74 -3.67 -0.50 6.01
C CYS A 74 -3.51 0.77 5.16
N LEU A 75 -2.34 1.42 5.27
CA LEU A 75 -2.02 2.63 4.53
C LEU A 75 -1.54 2.28 3.12
N CYS A 76 -2.26 2.75 2.11
CA CYS A 76 -2.01 2.47 0.70
C CYS A 76 -1.89 3.77 -0.13
N PRO A 77 -0.83 4.58 0.06
CA PRO A 77 -0.65 5.82 -0.69
C PRO A 77 -0.11 5.54 -2.10
N GLN A 78 -0.30 6.50 -3.01
CA GLN A 78 0.52 6.69 -4.20
C GLN A 78 1.80 7.47 -3.84
N ALA A 79 2.23 8.43 -4.65
CA ALA A 79 3.45 9.17 -4.40
C ALA A 79 3.30 10.17 -3.24
N VAL A 80 4.18 10.04 -2.26
CA VAL A 80 4.33 10.98 -1.13
C VAL A 80 5.71 11.65 -1.25
N LYS A 81 5.81 12.94 -1.02
CA LYS A 81 7.07 13.69 -1.05
C LYS A 81 7.99 13.24 0.09
N THR A 82 8.98 12.46 -0.24
CA THR A 82 9.97 11.87 0.68
C THR A 82 11.31 11.69 -0.06
N ALA A 83 12.35 11.25 0.65
CA ALA A 83 13.61 10.90 0.02
C ALA A 83 13.47 9.81 -1.06
N MET A 84 12.50 8.91 -0.93
CA MET A 84 12.22 7.85 -1.90
C MET A 84 11.76 8.38 -3.26
N THR A 85 11.06 9.52 -3.28
CA THR A 85 10.50 10.15 -4.49
C THR A 85 11.34 11.33 -4.98
N ALA A 86 12.51 11.58 -4.42
CA ALA A 86 13.38 12.72 -4.75
C ALA A 86 13.89 12.71 -6.20
N GLN A 87 14.07 11.51 -6.80
CA GLN A 87 14.47 11.34 -8.20
C GLN A 87 13.28 11.30 -9.18
N GLY A 88 12.09 11.55 -8.69
CA GLY A 88 10.84 11.50 -9.43
C GLY A 88 9.92 10.36 -8.97
N PRO A 89 8.61 10.62 -8.99
CA PRO A 89 7.63 9.66 -8.47
C PRO A 89 7.32 8.53 -9.46
N GLY A 90 7.81 8.58 -10.70
CA GLY A 90 7.45 7.63 -11.76
C GLY A 90 5.93 7.54 -11.94
N VAL A 91 5.45 6.33 -12.22
CA VAL A 91 4.02 6.06 -12.38
C VAL A 91 3.19 6.35 -11.11
N ALA A 92 3.80 6.29 -9.94
CA ALA A 92 3.08 6.59 -8.69
C ALA A 92 2.66 8.07 -8.57
N GLY A 93 3.23 8.94 -9.37
CA GLY A 93 2.92 10.38 -9.40
C GLY A 93 1.94 10.83 -10.47
N VAL A 94 1.24 9.91 -11.15
CA VAL A 94 0.30 10.26 -12.24
C VAL A 94 -0.85 11.16 -11.77
N ASP A 95 -1.23 11.06 -10.51
CA ASP A 95 -2.28 11.88 -9.87
C ASP A 95 -1.68 12.96 -8.96
N GLY A 96 -0.37 13.20 -9.04
CA GLY A 96 0.35 14.15 -8.21
C GLY A 96 1.05 13.50 -7.02
N MET A 97 1.65 14.35 -6.19
CA MET A 97 2.30 13.95 -4.93
C MET A 97 1.70 14.74 -3.76
N ILE A 98 1.43 14.07 -2.67
CA ILE A 98 1.00 14.70 -1.41
C ILE A 98 2.17 14.90 -0.45
N GLU A 99 2.00 15.79 0.52
CA GLU A 99 2.97 15.99 1.59
C GLU A 99 2.89 14.84 2.62
N ALA A 100 4.01 14.52 3.27
CA ALA A 100 4.05 13.46 4.29
C ALA A 100 3.10 13.75 5.47
N ASP A 101 2.97 15.01 5.86
CA ASP A 101 2.05 15.44 6.93
C ASP A 101 0.58 15.21 6.58
N GLU A 102 0.21 15.39 5.32
CA GLU A 102 -1.14 15.12 4.82
C GLU A 102 -1.44 13.62 4.90
N CYS A 103 -0.53 12.79 4.40
CA CYS A 103 -0.61 11.35 4.52
C CYS A 103 -0.73 10.88 5.99
N ALA A 104 0.05 11.49 6.91
CA ALA A 104 0.01 11.16 8.34
C ALA A 104 -1.33 11.55 9.00
N LYS A 105 -1.91 12.69 8.62
CA LYS A 105 -3.24 13.11 9.12
C LYS A 105 -4.33 12.10 8.74
N ASP A 106 -4.32 11.58 7.52
CA ASP A 106 -5.26 10.55 7.07
C ASP A 106 -5.15 9.26 7.88
N VAL A 107 -3.92 8.86 8.22
CA VAL A 107 -3.69 7.69 9.09
C VAL A 107 -4.27 7.92 10.49
N ILE A 108 -4.03 9.08 11.09
CA ILE A 108 -4.56 9.42 12.42
C ILE A 108 -6.10 9.46 12.41
N ASP A 109 -6.70 10.02 11.37
CA ASP A 109 -8.15 10.02 11.20
C ASP A 109 -8.70 8.58 11.03
N ALA A 110 -8.01 7.76 10.26
CA ALA A 110 -8.37 6.35 10.08
C ALA A 110 -8.31 5.55 11.38
N ILE A 111 -7.28 5.76 12.21
CA ILE A 111 -7.17 5.13 13.54
C ILE A 111 -8.34 5.54 14.43
N LYS A 112 -8.67 6.82 14.49
CA LYS A 112 -9.79 7.35 15.30
C LYS A 112 -11.14 6.79 14.88
N LYS A 113 -11.33 6.53 13.57
CA LYS A 113 -12.56 6.00 12.98
C LYS A 113 -12.53 4.47 12.81
N GLU A 114 -11.46 3.82 13.23
CA GLU A 114 -11.22 2.37 13.02
C GLU A 114 -11.35 1.92 11.56
N ARG A 115 -11.03 2.81 10.61
CA ARG A 115 -11.11 2.56 9.18
C ARG A 115 -9.93 1.67 8.75
N PHE A 116 -10.23 0.56 8.07
CA PHE A 116 -9.21 -0.38 7.62
C PHE A 116 -8.36 0.18 6.48
N LEU A 117 -8.97 0.51 5.34
CA LEU A 117 -8.24 0.95 4.16
C LEU A 117 -8.04 2.47 4.18
N VAL A 118 -6.77 2.90 4.10
CA VAL A 118 -6.37 4.30 4.09
C VAL A 118 -5.71 4.61 2.75
N THR A 119 -6.42 5.32 1.90
CA THR A 119 -5.96 5.74 0.56
C THR A 119 -5.94 7.26 0.50
N PRO A 120 -4.81 7.92 0.86
CA PRO A 120 -4.72 9.37 0.85
C PRO A 120 -4.98 10.02 -0.51
N HIS A 121 -4.76 9.27 -1.59
CA HIS A 121 -5.13 9.65 -2.94
C HIS A 121 -6.50 9.03 -3.27
N GLU A 122 -7.51 9.86 -3.45
CA GLU A 122 -8.91 9.41 -3.68
C GLU A 122 -9.07 8.59 -4.96
N GLU A 123 -8.23 8.86 -5.96
CA GLU A 123 -8.21 8.15 -7.25
C GLU A 123 -7.96 6.65 -7.11
N VAL A 124 -7.25 6.23 -6.06
CA VAL A 124 -6.96 4.81 -5.81
C VAL A 124 -8.23 3.99 -5.66
N LEU A 125 -9.26 4.53 -5.00
CA LEU A 125 -10.55 3.83 -4.84
C LEU A 125 -11.27 3.67 -6.18
N GLU A 126 -11.22 4.69 -7.04
CA GLU A 126 -11.79 4.61 -8.39
C GLU A 126 -11.03 3.61 -9.28
N TYR A 127 -9.71 3.54 -9.14
CA TYR A 127 -8.90 2.55 -9.85
C TYR A 127 -9.20 1.12 -9.39
N ILE A 128 -9.41 0.90 -8.10
CA ILE A 128 -9.84 -0.42 -7.59
C ILE A 128 -11.19 -0.81 -8.20
N LYS A 129 -12.17 0.09 -8.23
CA LYS A 129 -13.47 -0.17 -8.86
C LYS A 129 -13.32 -0.54 -10.32
N ARG A 130 -12.55 0.24 -11.09
CA ARG A 130 -12.28 -0.04 -12.51
C ARG A 130 -11.63 -1.40 -12.71
N LYS A 131 -10.62 -1.72 -11.88
CA LYS A 131 -9.92 -3.00 -11.90
C LYS A 131 -10.85 -4.18 -11.64
N THR A 132 -11.72 -4.08 -10.64
CA THR A 132 -12.61 -5.18 -10.25
C THR A 132 -13.85 -5.32 -11.11
N THR A 133 -14.28 -4.23 -11.78
CA THR A 133 -15.43 -4.25 -12.70
C THR A 133 -15.12 -4.97 -14.01
N ASP A 134 -13.91 -4.73 -14.57
CA ASP A 134 -13.48 -5.36 -15.82
C ASP A 134 -11.95 -5.53 -15.79
N TYR A 135 -11.52 -6.72 -15.40
CA TYR A 135 -10.10 -7.01 -15.16
C TYR A 135 -9.27 -7.01 -16.45
N ASP A 136 -9.81 -7.52 -17.55
CA ASP A 136 -9.10 -7.57 -18.83
C ASP A 136 -8.93 -6.18 -19.44
N ARG A 137 -9.95 -5.35 -19.33
CA ARG A 137 -9.88 -3.93 -19.70
C ARG A 137 -8.87 -3.18 -18.86
N TRP A 138 -8.83 -3.45 -17.55
CA TRP A 138 -7.83 -2.88 -16.64
C TRP A 138 -6.41 -3.27 -17.07
N ILE A 139 -6.14 -4.55 -17.29
CA ILE A 139 -4.81 -5.03 -17.72
C ILE A 139 -4.40 -4.37 -19.04
N THR A 140 -5.31 -4.29 -20.02
CA THR A 140 -5.07 -3.60 -21.29
C THR A 140 -4.72 -2.11 -21.08
N GLY A 141 -5.38 -1.44 -20.14
CA GLY A 141 -5.09 -0.07 -19.75
C GLY A 141 -3.70 0.08 -19.15
N MET A 142 -3.31 -0.86 -18.26
CA MET A 142 -1.99 -0.88 -17.63
C MET A 142 -0.86 -1.17 -18.63
N GLN A 143 -1.10 -2.01 -19.62
CA GLN A 143 -0.14 -2.23 -20.73
C GLN A 143 0.14 -0.94 -21.52
N ARG A 144 -0.91 -0.16 -21.81
CA ARG A 144 -0.75 1.16 -22.47
C ARG A 144 0.00 2.15 -21.57
N LEU A 145 -0.27 2.11 -20.28
CA LEU A 145 0.44 2.95 -19.29
C LEU A 145 1.91 2.54 -19.22
N GLN A 146 2.22 1.25 -19.21
CA GLN A 146 3.60 0.73 -19.27
C GLN A 146 4.37 1.32 -20.46
N GLY A 147 3.78 1.33 -21.66
CA GLY A 147 4.42 1.90 -22.85
C GLY A 147 4.74 3.39 -22.73
N ARG A 148 3.94 4.19 -22.00
CA ARG A 148 4.21 5.61 -21.78
C ARG A 148 5.41 5.86 -20.84
N PHE A 149 5.72 4.92 -19.96
CA PHE A 149 6.80 5.01 -18.99
C PHE A 149 8.03 4.18 -19.37
N GLU A 150 8.05 3.58 -20.56
CA GLU A 150 9.12 2.68 -20.99
C GLU A 150 10.49 3.40 -20.99
N GLU A 151 10.60 4.57 -21.62
CA GLU A 151 11.82 5.37 -21.62
C GLU A 151 12.28 5.76 -20.21
N PHE A 152 11.32 6.10 -19.33
CA PHE A 152 11.62 6.43 -17.93
C PHE A 152 12.24 5.24 -17.19
N TYR A 153 11.70 4.03 -17.35
CA TYR A 153 12.24 2.84 -16.67
C TYR A 153 13.52 2.32 -17.31
N GLU A 154 13.70 2.48 -18.63
CA GLU A 154 14.95 2.14 -19.31
C GLU A 154 16.14 2.97 -18.76
N SER A 155 15.93 4.24 -18.41
CA SER A 155 16.97 5.10 -17.85
C SER A 155 17.53 4.63 -16.50
N PHE A 156 16.88 3.69 -15.81
CA PHE A 156 17.35 3.10 -14.54
C PHE A 156 17.99 1.73 -14.69
N LYS A 157 17.97 1.11 -15.87
CA LYS A 157 18.56 -0.23 -16.08
C LYS A 157 20.09 -0.22 -16.04
N ASP A 158 20.71 0.92 -16.30
CA ASP A 158 22.17 1.09 -16.41
C ASP A 158 22.78 1.68 -15.11
N GLN A 159 22.04 1.81 -14.03
CA GLN A 159 22.47 2.26 -12.69
C GLN A 159 22.50 1.11 -11.68
#